data_15924d3f12924920c6248577518780e5
#
_entry.id   15924d3f12924920c6248577518780e5
#
_cell.length_a   1.000
_cell.length_b   1.000
_cell.length_c   1.000
_cell.angle_alpha   90.00
_cell.angle_beta   90.00
_cell.angle_gamma   90.00
#
_symmetry.space_group_name_H-M   'P 1'
#
loop_
_entity.id
_entity.type
_entity.pdbx_description
1 polymer ?
#
loop_
_entity_poly.entity_id
_entity_poly.type
_entity_poly.pdbx_seq_one_letter_code
_entity_poly.pdbx_strand_id
1 'polypeptide(L)'
;MISGVPDHVDGRMLAITEQAGGSIINRDRMWHYVEGIRNWAPLWTDHAIRILPGPSSLWLDARGKRLPVPLYPGFDTLGTLSHIMSTGFDYSWFILTKKIIQKEFALSGSEQNPDLTGKSWRQVLGRATSGVPGPVKAFMEKGEDFIVEPDLPALVARMNALVGGEPLLELAQVKHEIRARDRQLDNPFSKDMQITALRGARAYLGDRLIRTAKPHKMLDPANGPLIAVRLNILTRKTLGGLQTDLDSCVLGTDGQPVEGLYAVGEAAGFGGGGMHGYAALEGTFLGGCIFSGRSAGRAASRAVG
;
A
#
# COMPACT_ATOMS: atom_id res chain seq x y z
N MET A 1 3.85 -11.16 8.12
CA MET A 1 3.04 -10.71 6.95
C MET A 1 1.57 -10.70 7.34
N ILE A 2 0.80 -9.72 6.88
CA ILE A 2 -0.63 -9.55 7.16
C ILE A 2 -1.46 -9.63 5.87
N SER A 3 -2.78 -9.89 5.96
CA SER A 3 -3.62 -10.21 4.80
C SER A 3 -4.65 -9.12 4.49
N GLY A 4 -4.67 -8.64 3.27
CA GLY A 4 -5.70 -7.75 2.73
C GLY A 4 -6.82 -8.48 1.97
N VAL A 5 -6.89 -9.82 2.07
CA VAL A 5 -7.93 -10.65 1.45
C VAL A 5 -8.69 -11.45 2.49
N PRO A 6 -10.02 -11.66 2.31
CA PRO A 6 -10.81 -12.49 3.19
C PRO A 6 -10.34 -13.96 3.22
N ASP A 7 -10.51 -14.64 4.35
CA ASP A 7 -10.08 -16.03 4.56
C ASP A 7 -10.68 -17.03 3.55
N HIS A 8 -11.87 -16.75 3.03
CA HIS A 8 -12.52 -17.60 2.02
C HIS A 8 -11.91 -17.47 0.62
N VAL A 9 -11.03 -16.50 0.38
CA VAL A 9 -10.25 -16.37 -0.87
C VAL A 9 -8.98 -17.18 -0.72
N ASP A 10 -9.11 -18.49 -0.78
CA ASP A 10 -8.07 -19.46 -0.42
C ASP A 10 -7.35 -20.11 -1.63
N GLY A 11 -7.71 -19.72 -2.84
CA GLY A 11 -7.11 -20.27 -4.08
C GLY A 11 -7.55 -21.70 -4.41
N ARG A 12 -8.48 -22.31 -3.67
CA ARG A 12 -8.93 -23.70 -3.86
C ARG A 12 -9.39 -24.00 -5.29
N MET A 13 -10.06 -23.06 -5.93
CA MET A 13 -10.52 -23.23 -7.31
C MET A 13 -9.36 -23.29 -8.33
N LEU A 14 -8.23 -22.65 -8.05
CA LEU A 14 -7.04 -22.81 -8.90
C LEU A 14 -6.55 -24.25 -8.88
N ALA A 15 -6.45 -24.87 -7.70
CA ALA A 15 -6.04 -26.27 -7.56
C ALA A 15 -7.02 -27.24 -8.24
N ILE A 16 -8.33 -27.01 -8.10
CA ILE A 16 -9.38 -27.83 -8.77
C ILE A 16 -9.26 -27.71 -10.28
N THR A 17 -9.07 -26.50 -10.80
CA THR A 17 -8.91 -26.28 -12.25
C THR A 17 -7.64 -26.93 -12.80
N GLU A 18 -6.54 -26.87 -12.04
CA GLU A 18 -5.29 -27.54 -12.42
C GLU A 18 -5.45 -29.06 -12.46
N GLN A 19 -6.12 -29.65 -11.47
CA GLN A 19 -6.44 -31.08 -11.47
C GLN A 19 -7.32 -31.51 -12.66
N ALA A 20 -8.15 -30.60 -13.15
CA ALA A 20 -8.96 -30.78 -14.35
C ALA A 20 -8.18 -30.54 -15.65
N GLY A 21 -6.87 -30.31 -15.59
CA GLY A 21 -5.99 -30.12 -16.74
C GLY A 21 -5.71 -28.68 -17.14
N GLY A 22 -6.24 -27.69 -16.41
CA GLY A 22 -5.96 -26.28 -16.66
C GLY A 22 -4.53 -25.88 -16.30
N SER A 23 -3.93 -24.99 -17.08
CA SER A 23 -2.58 -24.46 -16.84
C SER A 23 -2.60 -23.27 -15.91
N ILE A 24 -1.73 -23.28 -14.89
CA ILE A 24 -1.45 -22.12 -14.03
C ILE A 24 -0.05 -21.62 -14.32
N ILE A 25 0.07 -20.33 -14.59
CA ILE A 25 1.34 -19.68 -14.90
C ILE A 25 1.70 -18.61 -13.88
N ASN A 26 3.00 -18.27 -13.78
CA ASN A 26 3.52 -17.19 -12.93
C ASN A 26 3.09 -17.31 -11.45
N ARG A 27 3.09 -18.50 -10.87
CA ARG A 27 2.67 -18.81 -9.49
C ARG A 27 3.45 -18.02 -8.45
N ASP A 28 4.69 -17.65 -8.76
CA ASP A 28 5.61 -16.88 -7.92
C ASP A 28 5.32 -15.38 -7.94
N ARG A 29 4.43 -14.90 -8.81
CA ARG A 29 4.15 -13.49 -8.96
C ARG A 29 2.98 -13.06 -8.10
N MET A 30 3.31 -12.38 -7.00
CA MET A 30 2.36 -11.81 -6.06
C MET A 30 2.55 -10.29 -5.98
N TRP A 31 1.46 -9.57 -5.76
CA TRP A 31 1.53 -8.15 -5.47
C TRP A 31 1.43 -7.92 -3.97
N HIS A 32 2.58 -7.73 -3.37
CA HIS A 32 2.68 -7.34 -1.97
C HIS A 32 2.82 -5.83 -1.86
N TYR A 33 2.27 -5.29 -0.77
CA TYR A 33 2.46 -3.90 -0.39
C TYR A 33 3.30 -3.83 0.88
N VAL A 34 4.01 -2.73 1.04
CA VAL A 34 4.87 -2.49 2.21
C VAL A 34 4.27 -1.49 3.19
N GLU A 35 3.07 -0.98 2.89
CA GLU A 35 2.34 -0.01 3.70
C GLU A 35 1.12 -0.64 4.40
N GLY A 36 1.24 -1.89 4.82
CA GLY A 36 0.18 -2.60 5.53
C GLY A 36 0.11 -2.24 7.01
N ILE A 37 -1.10 -2.06 7.53
CA ILE A 37 -1.41 -1.90 8.95
C ILE A 37 -2.49 -2.89 9.37
N ARG A 38 -2.42 -3.38 10.62
CA ARG A 38 -3.46 -4.22 11.18
C ARG A 38 -4.75 -3.45 11.38
N ASN A 39 -5.86 -4.06 11.00
CA ASN A 39 -7.16 -3.43 11.19
C ASN A 39 -7.56 -3.52 12.67
N TRP A 40 -7.89 -2.38 13.27
CA TRP A 40 -8.39 -2.31 14.64
C TRP A 40 -9.79 -2.93 14.82
N ALA A 41 -10.52 -3.15 13.72
CA ALA A 41 -11.81 -3.84 13.69
C ALA A 41 -11.75 -4.97 12.64
N PRO A 42 -11.01 -6.06 12.90
CA PRO A 42 -10.81 -7.12 11.92
C PRO A 42 -12.10 -7.90 11.63
N LEU A 43 -12.34 -8.22 10.35
CA LEU A 43 -13.45 -9.06 9.89
C LEU A 43 -13.02 -10.51 9.65
N TRP A 44 -11.71 -10.77 9.57
CA TRP A 44 -11.07 -12.09 9.46
C TRP A 44 -9.69 -12.07 10.12
N THR A 45 -9.09 -13.25 10.27
CA THR A 45 -7.75 -13.39 10.85
C THR A 45 -6.71 -12.59 10.06
N ASP A 46 -5.85 -11.85 10.77
CA ASP A 46 -4.80 -11.00 10.17
C ASP A 46 -5.31 -9.95 9.18
N HIS A 47 -6.59 -9.55 9.30
CA HIS A 47 -7.18 -8.53 8.45
C HIS A 47 -6.36 -7.24 8.47
N ALA A 48 -5.90 -6.85 7.31
CA ALA A 48 -5.04 -5.70 7.13
C ALA A 48 -5.60 -4.66 6.17
N ILE A 49 -5.25 -3.42 6.44
CA ILE A 49 -5.57 -2.26 5.61
C ILE A 49 -4.28 -1.72 5.02
N ARG A 50 -4.33 -1.25 3.78
CA ARG A 50 -3.21 -0.53 3.16
C ARG A 50 -3.34 0.97 3.38
N ILE A 51 -2.25 1.61 3.78
CA ILE A 51 -2.12 3.07 3.69
C ILE A 51 -1.82 3.44 2.24
N LEU A 52 -2.55 4.40 1.68
CA LEU A 52 -2.18 5.07 0.43
C LEU A 52 -1.24 6.23 0.79
N PRO A 53 0.08 6.06 0.64
CA PRO A 53 1.02 7.00 1.21
C PRO A 53 1.05 8.31 0.45
N GLY A 54 1.09 9.42 1.19
CA GLY A 54 1.54 10.68 0.66
C GLY A 54 3.07 10.80 0.77
N PRO A 55 3.70 11.70 0.03
CA PRO A 55 5.15 11.73 -0.12
C PRO A 55 5.92 12.26 1.08
N SER A 56 5.27 12.83 2.12
CA SER A 56 5.94 13.61 3.17
C SER A 56 6.44 12.80 4.36
N SER A 57 5.91 11.58 4.59
CA SER A 57 6.35 10.72 5.70
C SER A 57 7.82 10.35 5.54
N LEU A 58 8.60 10.42 6.61
CA LEU A 58 9.97 9.90 6.62
C LEU A 58 9.90 8.38 6.79
N TRP A 59 10.48 7.64 5.84
CA TRP A 59 10.47 6.18 5.86
C TRP A 59 11.77 5.64 6.42
N LEU A 60 11.65 4.89 7.52
CA LEU A 60 12.78 4.26 8.19
C LEU A 60 12.64 2.73 8.13
N ASP A 61 13.76 2.02 8.08
CA ASP A 61 13.81 0.58 8.29
C ASP A 61 13.54 0.22 9.77
N ALA A 62 13.54 -1.07 10.09
CA ALA A 62 13.34 -1.58 11.44
C ALA A 62 14.38 -1.06 12.45
N ARG A 63 15.57 -0.65 11.98
CA ARG A 63 16.68 -0.13 12.80
C ARG A 63 16.71 1.40 12.90
N GLY A 64 15.73 2.08 12.35
CA GLY A 64 15.62 3.54 12.39
C GLY A 64 16.49 4.29 11.38
N LYS A 65 17.04 3.61 10.39
CA LYS A 65 17.76 4.25 9.26
C LYS A 65 16.77 4.61 8.16
N ARG A 66 16.91 5.80 7.61
CA ARG A 66 16.13 6.22 6.44
C ARG A 66 16.39 5.28 5.27
N LEU A 67 15.32 4.87 4.58
CA LEU A 67 15.44 4.06 3.38
C LEU A 67 16.28 4.78 2.32
N PRO A 68 17.12 4.04 1.57
CA PRO A 68 17.99 4.65 0.56
C PRO A 68 17.17 5.23 -0.60
N VAL A 69 17.73 6.20 -1.27
CA VAL A 69 17.19 6.77 -2.50
C VAL A 69 17.13 5.67 -3.58
N PRO A 70 16.02 5.54 -4.33
CA PRO A 70 14.85 6.44 -4.38
C PRO A 70 13.66 6.00 -3.54
N LEU A 71 13.85 5.17 -2.53
CA LEU A 71 12.78 4.54 -1.75
C LEU A 71 12.15 5.54 -0.77
N TYR A 72 11.27 6.39 -1.28
CA TYR A 72 10.41 7.26 -0.48
C TYR A 72 8.92 6.92 -0.73
N PRO A 73 7.99 7.33 0.16
CA PRO A 73 6.60 6.91 0.06
C PRO A 73 5.99 7.18 -1.30
N GLY A 74 5.39 6.14 -1.89
CA GLY A 74 4.67 6.22 -3.17
C GLY A 74 5.53 6.18 -4.43
N PHE A 75 6.84 5.92 -4.33
CA PHE A 75 7.73 5.88 -5.51
C PHE A 75 7.88 4.47 -6.10
N ASP A 76 8.44 3.52 -5.33
CA ASP A 76 8.73 2.16 -5.80
C ASP A 76 8.41 1.13 -4.72
N THR A 77 7.24 0.51 -4.82
CA THR A 77 6.79 -0.51 -3.87
C THR A 77 7.65 -1.78 -3.94
N LEU A 78 8.04 -2.22 -5.14
CA LEU A 78 8.81 -3.45 -5.31
C LEU A 78 10.25 -3.30 -4.83
N GLY A 79 10.91 -2.20 -5.18
CA GLY A 79 12.24 -1.89 -4.67
C GLY A 79 12.26 -1.72 -3.15
N THR A 80 11.22 -1.09 -2.59
CA THR A 80 11.07 -0.95 -1.14
C THR A 80 10.87 -2.30 -0.46
N LEU A 81 10.02 -3.19 -1.01
CA LEU A 81 9.84 -4.54 -0.51
C LEU A 81 11.17 -5.31 -0.49
N SER A 82 11.89 -5.30 -1.61
CA SER A 82 13.20 -5.97 -1.74
C SER A 82 14.20 -5.43 -0.71
N HIS A 83 14.23 -4.10 -0.51
CA HIS A 83 15.12 -3.49 0.47
C HIS A 83 14.73 -3.91 1.91
N ILE A 84 13.46 -3.81 2.31
CA ILE A 84 13.02 -4.20 3.65
C ILE A 84 13.38 -5.67 3.91
N MET A 85 13.07 -6.58 2.99
CA MET A 85 13.40 -7.99 3.13
C MET A 85 14.90 -8.24 3.27
N SER A 86 15.74 -7.47 2.57
CA SER A 86 17.20 -7.57 2.68
C SER A 86 17.75 -7.16 4.05
N THR A 87 16.99 -6.42 4.85
CA THR A 87 17.38 -6.04 6.23
C THR A 87 17.23 -7.18 7.24
N GLY A 88 16.56 -8.27 6.85
CA GLY A 88 16.20 -9.38 7.74
C GLY A 88 14.94 -9.13 8.58
N PHE A 89 14.22 -8.05 8.31
CA PHE A 89 12.96 -7.70 8.97
C PHE A 89 11.82 -7.64 7.95
N ASP A 90 10.59 -7.83 8.42
CA ASP A 90 9.37 -7.79 7.61
C ASP A 90 8.47 -6.59 7.93
N TYR A 91 9.04 -5.56 8.56
CA TYR A 91 8.36 -4.31 8.89
C TYR A 91 9.29 -3.10 8.73
N SER A 92 8.68 -1.94 8.68
CA SER A 92 9.34 -0.63 8.59
C SER A 92 8.52 0.43 9.33
N TRP A 93 9.00 1.69 9.33
CA TRP A 93 8.34 2.77 10.06
C TRP A 93 8.12 4.00 9.21
N PHE A 94 6.91 4.55 9.25
CA PHE A 94 6.72 5.97 8.92
C PHE A 94 6.86 6.82 10.17
N ILE A 95 7.63 7.92 10.05
CA ILE A 95 7.63 9.02 11.02
C ILE A 95 6.99 10.24 10.35
N LEU A 96 6.02 10.84 11.02
CA LEU A 96 5.28 11.97 10.48
C LEU A 96 4.72 12.86 11.60
N THR A 97 4.13 13.98 11.22
CA THR A 97 3.47 14.90 12.13
C THR A 97 1.94 14.85 11.93
N LYS A 98 1.20 15.42 12.88
CA LYS A 98 -0.25 15.59 12.71
C LYS A 98 -0.63 16.31 11.41
N LYS A 99 0.16 17.31 10.98
CA LYS A 99 -0.09 18.01 9.71
C LYS A 99 0.06 17.13 8.48
N ILE A 100 0.98 16.17 8.52
CA ILE A 100 1.16 15.22 7.41
C ILE A 100 -0.02 14.25 7.38
N ILE A 101 -0.34 13.59 8.49
CA ILE A 101 -1.39 12.58 8.51
C ILE A 101 -2.76 13.15 8.15
N GLN A 102 -3.04 14.36 8.62
CA GLN A 102 -4.27 15.08 8.32
C GLN A 102 -4.47 15.28 6.82
N LYS A 103 -3.40 15.57 6.08
CA LYS A 103 -3.45 15.94 4.66
C LYS A 103 -3.26 14.76 3.72
N GLU A 104 -2.37 13.84 4.08
CA GLU A 104 -1.84 12.87 3.13
C GLU A 104 -2.37 11.45 3.33
N PHE A 105 -2.79 11.09 4.54
CA PHE A 105 -3.23 9.73 4.79
C PHE A 105 -4.60 9.45 4.18
N ALA A 106 -4.64 8.39 3.38
CA ALA A 106 -5.85 7.73 2.92
C ALA A 106 -5.66 6.21 3.10
N LEU A 107 -6.75 5.52 3.38
CA LEU A 107 -6.75 4.08 3.61
C LEU A 107 -7.43 3.39 2.44
N SER A 108 -6.97 2.19 2.06
CA SER A 108 -7.63 1.40 1.02
C SER A 108 -8.78 0.60 1.63
N GLY A 109 -9.84 0.43 0.85
CA GLY A 109 -11.06 -0.23 1.27
C GLY A 109 -12.24 0.73 1.28
N SER A 110 -13.43 0.23 0.97
CA SER A 110 -14.64 1.05 0.87
C SER A 110 -15.07 1.60 2.22
N GLU A 111 -14.97 0.80 3.26
CA GLU A 111 -15.32 1.16 4.64
C GLU A 111 -14.39 2.22 5.21
N GLN A 112 -13.15 2.23 4.73
CA GLN A 112 -12.07 3.08 5.25
C GLN A 112 -11.97 4.44 4.53
N ASN A 113 -12.68 4.61 3.40
CA ASN A 113 -12.68 5.85 2.62
C ASN A 113 -14.12 6.26 2.24
N PRO A 114 -14.99 6.54 3.21
CA PRO A 114 -16.41 6.81 2.94
C PRO A 114 -16.63 8.09 2.10
N ASP A 115 -15.69 9.02 2.11
CA ASP A 115 -15.74 10.23 1.28
C ASP A 115 -15.54 9.92 -0.21
N LEU A 116 -14.65 8.99 -0.55
CA LEU A 116 -14.39 8.58 -1.93
C LEU A 116 -15.44 7.60 -2.44
N THR A 117 -15.76 6.57 -1.66
CA THR A 117 -16.72 5.52 -2.04
C THR A 117 -18.17 6.00 -1.99
N GLY A 118 -18.52 6.82 -1.01
CA GLY A 118 -19.83 7.45 -0.87
C GLY A 118 -20.04 8.66 -1.76
N LYS A 119 -19.03 9.07 -2.57
CA LYS A 119 -19.06 10.24 -3.45
C LYS A 119 -19.49 11.53 -2.72
N SER A 120 -19.10 11.67 -1.46
CA SER A 120 -19.51 12.78 -0.61
C SER A 120 -18.59 14.00 -0.77
N TRP A 121 -19.00 14.98 -1.56
CA TRP A 121 -18.26 16.24 -1.74
C TRP A 121 -18.02 17.00 -0.43
N ARG A 122 -18.96 16.92 0.53
CA ARG A 122 -18.79 17.53 1.85
C ARG A 122 -17.61 16.94 2.61
N GLN A 123 -17.45 15.62 2.56
CA GLN A 123 -16.34 14.93 3.23
C GLN A 123 -15.01 15.17 2.51
N VAL A 124 -15.02 15.26 1.17
CA VAL A 124 -13.83 15.64 0.39
C VAL A 124 -13.38 17.06 0.74
N LEU A 125 -14.30 18.02 0.82
CA LEU A 125 -14.00 19.38 1.29
C LEU A 125 -13.51 19.38 2.75
N GLY A 126 -14.05 18.50 3.60
CA GLY A 126 -13.59 18.32 4.98
C GLY A 126 -12.12 17.94 5.07
N ARG A 127 -11.58 17.14 4.16
CA ARG A 127 -10.13 16.83 4.09
C ARG A 127 -9.27 18.07 3.86
N ALA A 128 -9.81 19.08 3.19
CA ALA A 128 -9.10 20.35 2.96
C ALA A 128 -9.11 21.28 4.18
N THR A 129 -10.12 21.21 5.03
CA THR A 129 -10.43 22.25 6.05
C THR A 129 -10.50 21.76 7.49
N SER A 130 -10.86 20.51 7.78
CA SER A 130 -11.40 20.14 9.10
C SER A 130 -10.63 19.09 9.92
N GLY A 131 -9.36 18.87 9.70
CA GLY A 131 -8.57 18.00 10.57
C GLY A 131 -8.36 16.59 10.02
N VAL A 132 -8.00 15.63 10.88
CA VAL A 132 -7.73 14.26 10.48
C VAL A 132 -9.04 13.58 10.06
N PRO A 133 -9.11 12.94 8.88
CA PRO A 133 -10.29 12.19 8.46
C PRO A 133 -10.72 11.14 9.49
N GLY A 134 -12.03 10.96 9.70
CA GLY A 134 -12.57 10.06 10.72
C GLY A 134 -11.97 8.65 10.73
N PRO A 135 -11.90 7.94 9.59
CA PRO A 135 -11.28 6.62 9.54
C PRO A 135 -9.80 6.62 9.97
N VAL A 136 -9.03 7.61 9.54
CA VAL A 136 -7.60 7.75 9.94
C VAL A 136 -7.47 8.05 11.42
N LYS A 137 -8.37 8.92 11.96
CA LYS A 137 -8.42 9.22 13.39
C LYS A 137 -8.72 7.95 14.22
N ALA A 138 -9.63 7.10 13.77
CA ALA A 138 -9.92 5.83 14.44
C ALA A 138 -8.68 4.92 14.50
N PHE A 139 -7.87 4.86 13.44
CA PHE A 139 -6.61 4.13 13.46
C PHE A 139 -5.56 4.77 14.40
N MET A 140 -5.48 6.09 14.48
CA MET A 140 -4.61 6.77 15.45
C MET A 140 -4.97 6.46 16.91
N GLU A 141 -6.26 6.25 17.20
CA GLU A 141 -6.79 6.04 18.55
C GLU A 141 -6.84 4.56 18.95
N LYS A 142 -7.06 3.66 17.99
CA LYS A 142 -7.37 2.24 18.25
C LYS A 142 -6.42 1.27 17.54
N GLY A 143 -5.69 1.72 16.51
CA GLY A 143 -4.79 0.87 15.73
C GLY A 143 -3.53 0.57 16.50
N GLU A 144 -3.18 -0.69 16.64
CA GLU A 144 -1.96 -1.12 17.35
C GLU A 144 -0.67 -0.64 16.68
N ASP A 145 -0.70 -0.42 15.37
CA ASP A 145 0.46 0.02 14.59
C ASP A 145 0.71 1.54 14.66
N PHE A 146 -0.18 2.30 15.31
CA PHE A 146 -0.07 3.75 15.44
C PHE A 146 0.41 4.17 16.83
N ILE A 147 1.41 5.03 16.87
CA ILE A 147 1.96 5.62 18.09
C ILE A 147 1.90 7.13 17.93
N VAL A 148 1.29 7.81 18.88
CA VAL A 148 1.16 9.28 18.88
C VAL A 148 1.77 9.80 20.16
N GLU A 149 2.83 10.62 20.06
CA GLU A 149 3.57 11.14 21.23
C GLU A 149 3.91 12.62 21.03
N PRO A 150 4.01 13.38 22.15
CA PRO A 150 4.32 14.79 22.07
C PRO A 150 5.76 15.06 21.66
N ASP A 151 6.69 14.16 21.93
CA ASP A 151 8.12 14.32 21.67
C ASP A 151 8.79 13.05 21.14
N LEU A 152 9.98 13.21 20.61
CA LEU A 152 10.74 12.14 19.99
C LEU A 152 11.24 11.06 20.96
N PRO A 153 11.72 11.39 22.18
CA PRO A 153 12.11 10.37 23.15
C PRO A 153 10.97 9.40 23.50
N ALA A 154 9.79 9.93 23.81
CA ALA A 154 8.61 9.11 24.09
C ALA A 154 8.19 8.27 22.88
N LEU A 155 8.24 8.85 21.66
CA LEU A 155 7.93 8.14 20.44
C LEU A 155 8.84 6.93 20.23
N VAL A 156 10.17 7.12 20.30
CA VAL A 156 11.15 6.04 20.09
C VAL A 156 11.04 4.96 21.17
N ALA A 157 10.81 5.34 22.42
CA ALA A 157 10.60 4.37 23.50
C ALA A 157 9.38 3.47 23.22
N ARG A 158 8.26 4.06 22.77
CA ARG A 158 7.06 3.29 22.43
C ARG A 158 7.20 2.48 21.15
N MET A 159 7.95 2.95 20.16
CA MET A 159 8.26 2.17 18.95
C MET A 159 9.02 0.88 19.32
N ASN A 160 10.03 0.96 20.18
CA ASN A 160 10.73 -0.21 20.68
C ASN A 160 9.82 -1.13 21.50
N ALA A 161 9.00 -0.57 22.38
CA ALA A 161 8.05 -1.35 23.18
C ALA A 161 7.01 -2.09 22.33
N LEU A 162 6.55 -1.50 21.22
CA LEU A 162 5.59 -2.12 20.31
C LEU A 162 6.13 -3.37 19.62
N VAL A 163 7.42 -3.38 19.29
CA VAL A 163 8.05 -4.54 18.63
C VAL A 163 8.44 -5.60 19.65
N GLY A 164 8.80 -5.19 20.85
CA GLY A 164 9.31 -6.09 21.91
C GLY A 164 10.74 -6.53 21.65
N GLY A 165 11.29 -7.35 22.57
CA GLY A 165 12.66 -7.82 22.49
C GLY A 165 13.71 -6.73 22.80
N GLU A 166 14.91 -6.91 22.27
CA GLU A 166 15.99 -5.93 22.42
C GLU A 166 15.65 -4.65 21.61
N PRO A 167 15.85 -3.45 22.18
CA PRO A 167 15.59 -2.19 21.49
C PRO A 167 16.45 -2.06 20.23
N LEU A 168 15.82 -1.95 19.08
CA LEU A 168 16.49 -1.78 17.78
C LEU A 168 16.69 -0.31 17.41
N LEU A 169 15.83 0.57 17.93
CA LEU A 169 15.81 1.98 17.58
C LEU A 169 16.59 2.79 18.62
N GLU A 170 17.64 3.46 18.17
CA GLU A 170 18.38 4.42 18.97
C GLU A 170 17.84 5.84 18.75
N LEU A 171 17.54 6.54 19.85
CA LEU A 171 17.03 7.92 19.79
C LEU A 171 17.95 8.84 18.98
N ALA A 172 19.27 8.70 19.15
CA ALA A 172 20.25 9.52 18.45
C ALA A 172 20.19 9.32 16.94
N GLN A 173 20.04 8.06 16.49
CA GLN A 173 19.92 7.70 15.09
C GLN A 173 18.63 8.26 14.47
N VAL A 174 17.48 8.01 15.07
CA VAL A 174 16.18 8.50 14.56
C VAL A 174 16.18 10.03 14.51
N LYS A 175 16.71 10.69 15.54
CA LYS A 175 16.85 12.14 15.59
C LYS A 175 17.77 12.68 14.48
N HIS A 176 18.85 11.96 14.17
CA HIS A 176 19.78 12.29 13.09
C HIS A 176 19.05 12.29 11.74
N GLU A 177 18.28 11.22 11.44
CA GLU A 177 17.56 11.08 10.17
C GLU A 177 16.50 12.19 9.99
N ILE A 178 15.74 12.49 11.04
CA ILE A 178 14.75 13.58 11.01
C ILE A 178 15.44 14.92 10.76
N ARG A 179 16.53 15.20 11.48
CA ARG A 179 17.27 16.45 11.30
C ARG A 179 17.94 16.56 9.93
N ALA A 180 18.44 15.45 9.39
CA ALA A 180 19.00 15.41 8.04
C ALA A 180 17.95 15.79 7.00
N ARG A 181 16.76 15.18 7.08
CA ARG A 181 15.61 15.54 6.24
C ARG A 181 15.20 17.01 6.41
N ASP A 182 15.07 17.49 7.64
CA ASP A 182 14.60 18.84 7.94
C ASP A 182 15.55 19.93 7.43
N ARG A 183 16.87 19.67 7.45
CA ARG A 183 17.87 20.57 6.84
C ARG A 183 17.69 20.72 5.34
N GLN A 184 17.23 19.67 4.64
CA GLN A 184 16.98 19.74 3.20
C GLN A 184 15.81 20.63 2.83
N LEU A 185 14.88 20.86 3.75
CA LEU A 185 13.76 21.80 3.51
C LEU A 185 14.22 23.25 3.43
N ASP A 186 15.21 23.62 4.23
CA ASP A 186 15.77 24.99 4.25
C ASP A 186 16.71 25.26 3.05
N ASN A 187 17.15 24.20 2.36
CA ASN A 187 18.05 24.30 1.23
C ASN A 187 17.30 24.43 -0.10
N PRO A 188 17.31 25.62 -0.76
CA PRO A 188 16.65 25.78 -2.07
C PRO A 188 17.30 24.96 -3.18
N PHE A 189 18.57 24.57 -3.02
CA PHE A 189 19.32 23.73 -3.96
C PHE A 189 19.36 22.26 -3.54
N SER A 190 18.46 21.82 -2.66
CA SER A 190 18.41 20.44 -2.21
C SER A 190 18.32 19.48 -3.39
N LYS A 191 19.15 18.44 -3.35
CA LYS A 191 19.11 17.29 -4.26
C LYS A 191 18.48 16.06 -3.61
N ASP A 192 17.93 16.19 -2.40
CA ASP A 192 17.14 15.12 -1.78
C ASP A 192 15.92 14.83 -2.65
N MET A 193 15.82 13.59 -3.14
CA MET A 193 14.78 13.21 -4.09
C MET A 193 13.38 13.31 -3.48
N GLN A 194 13.20 12.95 -2.23
CA GLN A 194 11.91 13.07 -1.55
C GLN A 194 11.49 14.55 -1.43
N ILE A 195 12.40 15.44 -1.03
CA ILE A 195 12.11 16.87 -0.91
C ILE A 195 11.81 17.48 -2.29
N THR A 196 12.51 17.03 -3.33
CA THR A 196 12.23 17.45 -4.71
C THR A 196 10.86 16.96 -5.16
N ALA A 197 10.52 15.70 -4.87
CA ALA A 197 9.20 15.13 -5.17
C ALA A 197 8.07 15.88 -4.45
N LEU A 198 8.25 16.25 -3.16
CA LEU A 198 7.32 17.06 -2.39
C LEU A 198 7.06 18.43 -3.03
N ARG A 199 8.13 19.10 -3.46
CA ARG A 199 8.03 20.39 -4.15
C ARG A 199 7.32 20.26 -5.49
N GLY A 200 7.66 19.21 -6.26
CA GLY A 200 7.03 18.90 -7.54
C GLY A 200 5.55 18.58 -7.42
N ALA A 201 5.16 17.72 -6.49
CA ALA A 201 3.76 17.38 -6.23
C ALA A 201 2.93 18.62 -5.89
N ARG A 202 3.48 19.56 -5.12
CA ARG A 202 2.78 20.79 -4.75
C ARG A 202 2.69 21.85 -5.88
N ALA A 203 3.37 21.65 -6.99
CA ALA A 203 3.16 22.47 -8.17
C ALA A 203 1.78 22.22 -8.81
N TYR A 204 1.26 20.97 -8.67
CA TYR A 204 -0.10 20.68 -9.09
C TYR A 204 -1.12 21.13 -8.03
N LEU A 205 -2.13 21.88 -8.47
CA LEU A 205 -3.11 22.52 -7.56
C LEU A 205 -3.90 21.49 -6.74
N GLY A 206 -4.32 20.39 -7.36
CA GLY A 206 -5.08 19.32 -6.70
C GLY A 206 -4.27 18.71 -5.54
N ASP A 207 -3.04 18.29 -5.78
CA ASP A 207 -2.17 17.72 -4.75
C ASP A 207 -1.86 18.75 -3.64
N ARG A 208 -1.61 19.99 -4.02
CA ARG A 208 -1.39 21.08 -3.05
C ARG A 208 -2.58 21.28 -2.12
N LEU A 209 -3.79 21.12 -2.63
CA LEU A 209 -5.02 21.36 -1.84
C LEU A 209 -5.39 20.18 -0.96
N ILE A 210 -5.29 18.92 -1.46
CA ILE A 210 -5.89 17.77 -0.78
C ILE A 210 -4.97 16.56 -0.54
N ARG A 211 -3.76 16.52 -1.13
CA ARG A 211 -2.91 15.32 -1.09
C ARG A 211 -1.51 15.52 -0.54
N THR A 212 -0.96 16.73 -0.56
CA THR A 212 0.43 16.95 -0.15
C THR A 212 0.52 18.07 0.87
N ALA A 213 0.99 17.77 2.06
CA ALA A 213 1.20 18.73 3.12
C ALA A 213 2.22 19.81 2.72
N LYS A 214 2.06 21.03 3.25
CA LYS A 214 3.12 22.03 3.10
C LYS A 214 4.38 21.51 3.80
N PRO A 215 5.54 21.46 3.11
CA PRO A 215 6.77 21.00 3.73
C PRO A 215 7.08 21.78 5.01
N HIS A 216 7.42 21.07 6.07
CA HIS A 216 7.70 21.63 7.39
C HIS A 216 8.67 20.75 8.17
N LYS A 217 9.31 21.33 9.18
CA LYS A 217 10.21 20.61 10.08
C LYS A 217 9.39 19.69 11.00
N MET A 218 9.80 18.42 11.10
CA MET A 218 9.06 17.45 11.90
C MET A 218 9.22 17.68 13.40
N LEU A 219 10.40 18.15 13.84
CA LEU A 219 10.66 18.41 15.26
C LEU A 219 10.15 19.76 15.76
N ASP A 220 9.49 20.55 14.91
CA ASP A 220 8.85 21.78 15.33
C ASP A 220 7.50 21.48 16.00
N PRO A 221 7.31 21.78 17.31
CA PRO A 221 6.08 21.50 18.04
C PRO A 221 4.82 22.15 17.43
N ALA A 222 4.98 23.24 16.69
CA ALA A 222 3.88 23.91 15.98
C ALA A 222 3.21 23.02 14.90
N ASN A 223 3.83 21.89 14.54
CA ASN A 223 3.31 20.96 13.57
C ASN A 223 2.49 19.80 14.19
N GLY A 224 2.26 19.88 15.50
CA GLY A 224 1.50 18.92 16.30
C GLY A 224 2.37 17.76 16.81
N PRO A 225 1.78 16.76 17.45
CA PRO A 225 2.49 15.59 17.93
C PRO A 225 3.19 14.84 16.80
N LEU A 226 4.24 14.12 17.18
CA LEU A 226 4.89 13.14 16.33
C LEU A 226 4.08 11.85 16.29
N ILE A 227 4.08 11.22 15.14
CA ILE A 227 3.38 9.96 14.90
C ILE A 227 4.35 8.98 14.28
N ALA A 228 4.43 7.77 14.83
CA ALA A 228 5.05 6.65 14.18
C ALA A 228 3.98 5.65 13.75
N VAL A 229 4.15 5.06 12.58
CA VAL A 229 3.30 3.99 12.09
C VAL A 229 4.17 2.81 11.74
N ARG A 230 3.95 1.66 12.40
CA ARG A 230 4.57 0.40 12.01
C ARG A 230 3.91 -0.09 10.74
N LEU A 231 4.69 -0.28 9.70
CA LEU A 231 4.24 -0.77 8.41
C LEU A 231 4.65 -2.22 8.26
N ASN A 232 3.69 -3.06 7.97
CA ASN A 232 3.89 -4.50 7.77
C ASN A 232 3.79 -4.83 6.27
N ILE A 233 4.41 -5.93 5.86
CA ILE A 233 4.22 -6.47 4.52
C ILE A 233 2.81 -7.05 4.43
N LEU A 234 2.04 -6.55 3.48
CA LEU A 234 0.65 -6.92 3.23
C LEU A 234 0.56 -7.70 1.91
N THR A 235 0.03 -8.91 1.96
CA THR A 235 -0.34 -9.65 0.74
C THR A 235 -1.76 -9.30 0.32
N ARG A 236 -2.02 -9.17 -0.98
CA ARG A 236 -3.34 -8.76 -1.44
C ARG A 236 -3.78 -9.34 -2.77
N LYS A 237 -2.90 -9.45 -3.77
CA LYS A 237 -3.28 -9.81 -5.14
C LYS A 237 -2.27 -10.76 -5.75
N THR A 238 -2.76 -11.66 -6.61
CA THR A 238 -1.91 -12.45 -7.49
C THR A 238 -1.70 -11.73 -8.83
N LEU A 239 -0.50 -11.84 -9.37
CA LEU A 239 -0.17 -11.43 -10.75
C LEU A 239 -0.17 -12.65 -11.68
N GLY A 240 0.15 -13.83 -11.17
CA GLY A 240 -0.07 -15.10 -11.84
C GLY A 240 -1.49 -15.65 -11.65
N GLY A 241 -1.82 -16.71 -12.34
CA GLY A 241 -3.14 -17.35 -12.28
C GLY A 241 -3.36 -18.35 -13.40
N LEU A 242 -4.62 -18.68 -13.68
CA LEU A 242 -4.99 -19.53 -14.79
C LEU A 242 -4.58 -18.90 -16.13
N GLN A 243 -3.88 -19.65 -16.94
CA GLN A 243 -3.52 -19.23 -18.29
C GLN A 243 -4.77 -19.22 -19.18
N THR A 244 -4.98 -18.14 -19.90
CA THR A 244 -6.13 -18.02 -20.81
C THR A 244 -5.71 -17.49 -22.18
N ASP A 245 -6.50 -17.79 -23.18
CA ASP A 245 -6.44 -17.12 -24.47
C ASP A 245 -7.09 -15.73 -24.44
N LEU A 246 -7.20 -15.08 -25.61
CA LEU A 246 -7.80 -13.75 -25.74
C LEU A 246 -9.32 -13.73 -25.54
N ASP A 247 -9.97 -14.88 -25.68
CA ASP A 247 -11.40 -15.08 -25.42
C ASP A 247 -11.65 -15.45 -23.93
N SER A 248 -10.59 -15.47 -23.13
CA SER A 248 -10.59 -15.85 -21.70
C SER A 248 -10.91 -17.32 -21.46
N CYS A 249 -10.80 -18.21 -22.45
CA CYS A 249 -10.84 -19.66 -22.27
C CYS A 249 -9.58 -20.09 -21.54
N VAL A 250 -9.74 -20.94 -20.52
CA VAL A 250 -8.60 -21.54 -19.81
C VAL A 250 -7.84 -22.49 -20.76
N LEU A 251 -6.54 -22.35 -20.81
CA LEU A 251 -5.69 -23.24 -21.59
C LEU A 251 -5.29 -24.46 -20.74
N GLY A 252 -5.29 -25.61 -21.38
CA GLY A 252 -4.69 -26.84 -20.83
C GLY A 252 -3.16 -26.81 -20.85
N THR A 253 -2.55 -27.81 -20.25
CA THR A 253 -1.09 -27.97 -20.25
C THR A 253 -0.50 -28.23 -21.65
N ASP A 254 -1.33 -28.62 -22.60
CA ASP A 254 -1.03 -28.76 -24.03
C ASP A 254 -1.18 -27.45 -24.82
N GLY A 255 -1.60 -26.37 -24.16
CA GLY A 255 -1.84 -25.06 -24.76
C GLY A 255 -3.15 -24.95 -25.54
N GLN A 256 -4.03 -25.97 -25.51
CA GLN A 256 -5.33 -25.90 -26.14
C GLN A 256 -6.39 -25.39 -25.17
N PRO A 257 -7.42 -24.66 -25.65
CA PRO A 257 -8.53 -24.25 -24.83
C PRO A 257 -9.29 -25.43 -24.22
N VAL A 258 -9.58 -25.36 -22.92
CA VAL A 258 -10.48 -26.30 -22.24
C VAL A 258 -11.91 -25.83 -22.51
N GLU A 259 -12.65 -26.63 -23.28
CA GLU A 259 -14.00 -26.25 -23.73
C GLU A 259 -14.94 -25.95 -22.56
N GLY A 260 -15.65 -24.83 -22.63
CA GLY A 260 -16.61 -24.40 -21.63
C GLY A 260 -16.02 -23.82 -20.35
N LEU A 261 -14.68 -23.78 -20.22
CA LEU A 261 -14.00 -23.26 -19.03
C LEU A 261 -13.39 -21.88 -19.29
N TYR A 262 -13.85 -20.88 -18.55
CA TYR A 262 -13.38 -19.51 -18.64
C TYR A 262 -12.82 -19.01 -17.31
N ALA A 263 -11.77 -18.22 -17.36
CA ALA A 263 -11.23 -17.53 -16.19
C ALA A 263 -10.99 -16.04 -16.48
N VAL A 264 -11.41 -15.20 -15.53
CA VAL A 264 -11.37 -13.74 -15.66
C VAL A 264 -10.87 -13.07 -14.39
N GLY A 265 -10.45 -11.82 -14.52
CA GLY A 265 -10.00 -11.04 -13.38
C GLY A 265 -8.79 -11.66 -12.68
N GLU A 266 -8.77 -11.64 -11.35
CA GLU A 266 -7.64 -12.11 -10.57
C GLU A 266 -7.38 -13.62 -10.70
N ALA A 267 -8.41 -14.43 -10.92
CA ALA A 267 -8.25 -15.88 -11.16
C ALA A 267 -7.39 -16.16 -12.39
N ALA A 268 -7.41 -15.27 -13.40
CA ALA A 268 -6.55 -15.33 -14.60
C ALA A 268 -5.33 -14.40 -14.49
N GLY A 269 -4.87 -14.08 -13.27
CA GLY A 269 -3.71 -13.24 -13.02
C GLY A 269 -3.93 -11.77 -13.32
N PHE A 270 -4.42 -11.01 -12.35
CA PHE A 270 -4.54 -9.55 -12.38
C PHE A 270 -5.25 -8.98 -13.63
N GLY A 271 -6.27 -9.65 -14.10
CA GLY A 271 -7.10 -9.17 -15.21
C GLY A 271 -6.95 -9.89 -16.53
N GLY A 272 -6.27 -11.01 -16.56
CA GLY A 272 -6.28 -11.94 -17.69
C GLY A 272 -4.91 -12.50 -18.06
N GLY A 273 -4.90 -13.80 -18.38
CA GLY A 273 -3.82 -14.50 -19.06
C GLY A 273 -2.45 -14.55 -18.35
N GLY A 274 -2.35 -14.11 -17.10
CA GLY A 274 -1.08 -14.06 -16.37
C GLY A 274 -0.02 -13.15 -17.00
N MET A 275 -0.43 -12.23 -17.83
CA MET A 275 0.46 -11.37 -18.65
C MET A 275 1.26 -10.34 -17.84
N HIS A 276 0.82 -10.04 -16.63
CA HIS A 276 1.49 -9.02 -15.80
C HIS A 276 2.79 -9.52 -15.21
N GLY A 277 3.82 -8.69 -15.27
CA GLY A 277 5.10 -8.91 -14.61
C GLY A 277 5.10 -8.39 -13.18
N TYR A 278 6.22 -8.57 -12.46
CA TYR A 278 6.39 -8.10 -11.08
C TYR A 278 6.19 -6.59 -10.88
N ALA A 279 6.50 -5.78 -11.88
CA ALA A 279 6.36 -4.33 -11.86
C ALA A 279 5.10 -3.85 -12.59
N ALA A 280 4.01 -4.63 -12.56
CA ALA A 280 2.75 -4.25 -13.17
C ALA A 280 2.23 -2.92 -12.59
N LEU A 281 1.70 -2.06 -13.45
CA LEU A 281 1.20 -0.75 -13.06
C LEU A 281 -0.07 -0.88 -12.22
N GLU A 282 -0.05 -0.37 -11.01
CA GLU A 282 -1.24 -0.29 -10.16
C GLU A 282 -2.30 0.64 -10.79
N GLY A 283 -3.57 0.33 -10.55
CA GLY A 283 -4.70 1.05 -11.14
C GLY A 283 -5.28 0.39 -12.39
N THR A 284 -4.59 -0.59 -12.98
CA THR A 284 -5.09 -1.35 -14.14
C THR A 284 -5.97 -2.55 -13.76
N PHE A 285 -5.99 -2.94 -12.49
CA PHE A 285 -6.68 -4.14 -11.99
C PHE A 285 -8.17 -4.18 -12.36
N LEU A 286 -8.93 -3.16 -11.99
CA LEU A 286 -10.37 -3.12 -12.26
C LEU A 286 -10.67 -3.10 -13.76
N GLY A 287 -9.89 -2.35 -14.53
CA GLY A 287 -10.01 -2.32 -16.01
C GLY A 287 -9.76 -3.68 -16.62
N GLY A 288 -8.73 -4.40 -16.17
CA GLY A 288 -8.43 -5.77 -16.60
C GLY A 288 -9.53 -6.76 -16.25
N CYS A 289 -10.09 -6.68 -15.03
CA CYS A 289 -11.22 -7.53 -14.62
C CYS A 289 -12.46 -7.30 -15.48
N ILE A 290 -12.82 -6.05 -15.76
CA ILE A 290 -13.96 -5.70 -16.59
C ILE A 290 -13.73 -6.15 -18.05
N PHE A 291 -12.54 -5.92 -18.57
CA PHE A 291 -12.19 -6.28 -19.94
C PHE A 291 -12.23 -7.79 -20.15
N SER A 292 -11.54 -8.57 -19.30
CA SER A 292 -11.54 -10.03 -19.40
C SER A 292 -12.93 -10.65 -19.18
N GLY A 293 -13.71 -10.11 -18.25
CA GLY A 293 -15.09 -10.53 -18.04
C GLY A 293 -15.98 -10.29 -19.26
N ARG A 294 -15.78 -9.15 -19.95
CA ARG A 294 -16.50 -8.87 -21.20
C ARG A 294 -16.06 -9.79 -22.35
N SER A 295 -14.77 -10.10 -22.46
CA SER A 295 -14.24 -11.04 -23.46
C SER A 295 -14.83 -12.44 -23.25
N ALA A 296 -14.77 -12.96 -22.03
CA ALA A 296 -15.35 -14.26 -21.67
C ALA A 296 -16.86 -14.33 -21.96
N GLY A 297 -17.63 -13.29 -21.56
CA GLY A 297 -19.07 -13.28 -21.81
C GLY A 297 -19.44 -13.30 -23.27
N ARG A 298 -18.67 -12.61 -24.13
CA ARG A 298 -18.84 -12.67 -25.58
C ARG A 298 -18.47 -14.02 -26.19
N ALA A 299 -17.37 -14.61 -25.70
CA ALA A 299 -16.94 -15.93 -26.15
C ALA A 299 -17.94 -17.01 -25.78
N ALA A 300 -18.38 -17.04 -24.52
CA ALA A 300 -19.38 -17.97 -24.02
C ALA A 300 -20.70 -17.85 -24.80
N SER A 301 -21.17 -16.63 -25.10
CA SER A 301 -22.37 -16.42 -25.91
C SER A 301 -22.23 -16.99 -27.33
N ARG A 302 -21.06 -16.87 -27.97
CA ARG A 302 -20.80 -17.47 -29.26
C ARG A 302 -20.75 -19.00 -29.25
N ALA A 303 -20.36 -19.60 -28.13
CA ALA A 303 -20.24 -21.04 -28.00
C ALA A 303 -21.59 -21.75 -27.77
N VAL A 304 -22.63 -21.04 -27.33
CA VAL A 304 -23.97 -21.62 -27.04
C VAL A 304 -25.04 -21.15 -28.02
N GLY A 305 -24.73 -20.25 -28.91
CA GLY A 305 -25.66 -19.76 -29.96
C GLY A 305 -25.27 -20.22 -31.32
#